data_750860433924b573c2b03b3e377670e7
#
_entry.id   750860433924b573c2b03b3e377670e7
#
_cell.length_a   1.000
_cell.length_b   1.000
_cell.length_c   1.000
_cell.angle_alpha   90.00
_cell.angle_beta   90.00
_cell.angle_gamma   90.00
#
_symmetry.space_group_name_H-M   'P 1'
#
loop_
_entity.id
_entity.type
_entity.pdbx_description
1 polymer ?
#
loop_
_entity_poly.entity_id
_entity_poly.type
_entity_poly.pdbx_seq_one_letter_code
_entity_poly.pdbx_strand_id
1 'polypeptide(L)'
;MSRTLILAACLTAAFAMPSAHAATLTLDLNLASVHTERWARETLNQRNEGLGITAQLDPSWSLSAGFYVNSYRRTSAYALAAWTPLRIPLGKWGIAAGAEAGLVTGYRRNEVASQPLMGAGLVRVVTPRGWSLDLSAVPNTPNRHSGFVGAQLSLTL
;
A
#
# COMPACT_ATOMS: atom_id res chain seq x y z
N MET A 1 -28.98 -19.53 13.46
CA MET A 1 -28.80 -18.82 12.17
C MET A 1 -27.33 -18.87 11.83
N SER A 2 -26.99 -19.49 10.73
CA SER A 2 -25.68 -20.08 10.47
C SER A 2 -24.62 -19.02 10.09
N ARG A 3 -23.39 -19.13 10.64
CA ARG A 3 -22.20 -18.30 10.32
C ARG A 3 -21.83 -18.33 8.83
N THR A 4 -22.30 -19.32 8.09
CA THR A 4 -22.12 -19.51 6.65
C THR A 4 -22.88 -18.47 5.80
N LEU A 5 -24.00 -17.94 6.27
CA LEU A 5 -24.79 -16.93 5.54
C LEU A 5 -24.13 -15.54 5.54
N ILE A 6 -23.34 -15.20 6.56
CA ILE A 6 -22.64 -13.92 6.66
C ILE A 6 -21.45 -13.89 5.69
N LEU A 7 -20.74 -15.02 5.51
CA LEU A 7 -19.62 -15.11 4.59
C LEU A 7 -20.07 -15.00 3.11
N ALA A 8 -21.22 -15.58 2.78
CA ALA A 8 -21.79 -15.51 1.43
C ALA A 8 -22.27 -14.10 1.07
N ALA A 9 -22.80 -13.34 2.03
CA ALA A 9 -23.24 -11.96 1.82
C ALA A 9 -22.08 -10.99 1.59
N CYS A 10 -20.93 -11.22 2.22
CA CYS A 10 -19.73 -10.42 1.98
C CYS A 10 -19.08 -10.68 0.60
N LEU A 11 -19.19 -11.90 0.09
CA LEU A 11 -18.63 -12.25 -1.23
C LEU A 11 -19.49 -11.70 -2.39
N THR A 12 -20.81 -11.65 -2.22
CA THR A 12 -21.73 -11.15 -3.25
C THR A 12 -21.74 -9.62 -3.37
N ALA A 13 -21.41 -8.88 -2.33
CA ALA A 13 -21.28 -7.43 -2.38
C ALA A 13 -20.04 -6.95 -3.17
N ALA A 14 -19.02 -7.80 -3.33
CA ALA A 14 -17.81 -7.47 -4.07
C ALA A 14 -17.98 -7.49 -5.60
N PHE A 15 -19.06 -8.06 -6.13
CA PHE A 15 -19.31 -8.19 -7.56
C PHE A 15 -20.30 -7.19 -8.16
N ALA A 16 -20.90 -6.33 -7.35
CA ALA A 16 -21.80 -5.27 -7.84
C ALA A 16 -21.01 -3.99 -8.12
N MET A 17 -19.95 -4.07 -8.95
CA MET A 17 -19.26 -2.87 -9.45
C MET A 17 -19.95 -2.34 -10.70
N PRO A 18 -20.35 -1.05 -10.73
CA PRO A 18 -20.91 -0.45 -11.93
C PRO A 18 -19.80 -0.30 -12.99
N SER A 19 -20.15 -0.65 -14.23
CA SER A 19 -19.51 -0.36 -15.50
C SER A 19 -17.96 -0.40 -15.50
N ALA A 20 -17.41 -1.50 -15.98
CA ALA A 20 -15.99 -1.70 -16.17
C ALA A 20 -15.38 -0.66 -17.12
N HIS A 21 -14.88 0.44 -16.60
CA HIS A 21 -13.69 1.04 -17.20
C HIS A 21 -12.59 -0.01 -17.04
N ALA A 22 -11.88 -0.32 -18.14
CA ALA A 22 -10.77 -1.26 -18.07
C ALA A 22 -9.77 -0.73 -17.03
N ALA A 23 -9.61 -1.46 -15.91
CA ALA A 23 -8.66 -1.06 -14.89
C ALA A 23 -7.24 -1.12 -15.48
N THR A 24 -6.48 -0.06 -15.34
CA THR A 24 -5.06 -0.09 -15.70
C THR A 24 -4.32 -0.90 -14.64
N LEU A 25 -3.61 -1.93 -15.10
CA LEU A 25 -2.79 -2.77 -14.23
C LEU A 25 -1.34 -2.30 -14.24
N THR A 26 -0.70 -2.30 -13.08
CA THR A 26 0.73 -2.05 -12.92
C THR A 26 1.40 -3.21 -12.18
N LEU A 27 2.65 -3.49 -12.54
CA LEU A 27 3.54 -4.33 -11.76
C LEU A 27 4.24 -3.46 -10.73
N ASP A 28 4.20 -3.87 -9.46
CA ASP A 28 4.78 -3.13 -8.35
C ASP A 28 6.06 -3.78 -7.86
N LEU A 29 7.10 -2.98 -7.71
CA LEU A 29 8.37 -3.36 -7.11
C LEU A 29 8.50 -2.63 -5.77
N ASN A 30 8.33 -3.34 -4.66
CA ASN A 30 8.65 -2.80 -3.35
C ASN A 30 10.17 -2.70 -3.21
N LEU A 31 10.67 -1.54 -2.77
CA LEU A 31 12.09 -1.24 -2.78
C LEU A 31 12.68 -1.20 -1.37
N ALA A 32 12.34 -0.14 -0.63
CA ALA A 32 12.96 0.16 0.65
C ALA A 32 12.04 0.98 1.54
N SER A 33 12.38 1.06 2.82
CA SER A 33 11.79 2.01 3.76
C SER A 33 12.87 2.70 4.58
N VAL A 34 12.56 3.90 5.06
CA VAL A 34 13.40 4.62 6.02
C VAL A 34 12.57 4.90 7.26
N HIS A 35 13.00 4.36 8.39
CA HIS A 35 12.33 4.58 9.67
C HIS A 35 12.63 5.97 10.23
N THR A 36 11.67 6.56 10.94
CA THR A 36 11.80 7.90 11.51
C THR A 36 12.72 7.91 12.73
N GLU A 37 12.74 6.84 13.52
CA GLU A 37 13.55 6.75 14.73
C GLU A 37 14.93 6.15 14.46
N ARG A 38 15.96 6.67 15.15
CA ARG A 38 17.34 6.25 14.97
C ARG A 38 17.57 4.78 15.26
N TRP A 39 17.06 4.28 16.40
CA TRP A 39 17.21 2.87 16.79
C TRP A 39 16.63 1.92 15.71
N ALA A 40 15.48 2.30 15.13
CA ALA A 40 14.84 1.50 14.10
C ALA A 40 15.64 1.49 12.79
N ARG A 41 16.27 2.60 12.41
CA ARG A 41 17.19 2.65 11.27
C ARG A 41 18.44 1.79 11.47
N GLU A 42 18.91 1.66 12.70
CA GLU A 42 20.13 0.91 13.04
C GLU A 42 19.86 -0.60 13.20
N THR A 43 18.64 -0.99 13.59
CA THR A 43 18.35 -2.38 13.96
C THR A 43 17.39 -3.10 13.01
N LEU A 44 16.44 -2.38 12.41
CA LEU A 44 15.43 -2.96 11.54
C LEU A 44 15.89 -3.03 10.07
N ASN A 45 15.30 -3.94 9.33
CA ASN A 45 15.54 -4.04 7.89
C ASN A 45 14.94 -2.82 7.16
N GLN A 46 15.75 -2.18 6.31
CA GLN A 46 15.35 -1.06 5.45
C GLN A 46 15.14 -1.50 4.00
N ARG A 47 15.54 -2.71 3.62
CA ARG A 47 15.33 -3.28 2.28
C ARG A 47 14.07 -4.10 2.28
N ASN A 48 13.03 -3.60 1.62
CA ASN A 48 11.70 -4.22 1.62
C ASN A 48 11.37 -4.80 0.25
N GLU A 49 12.32 -5.49 -0.36
CA GLU A 49 12.18 -6.08 -1.68
C GLU A 49 10.93 -6.97 -1.76
N GLY A 50 10.15 -6.80 -2.82
CA GLY A 50 8.92 -7.55 -3.02
C GLY A 50 8.22 -7.19 -4.32
N LEU A 51 7.18 -7.92 -4.62
CA LEU A 51 6.39 -7.79 -5.84
C LEU A 51 4.91 -7.65 -5.52
N GLY A 52 4.21 -6.92 -6.36
CA GLY A 52 2.77 -6.76 -6.27
C GLY A 52 2.14 -6.37 -7.59
N ILE A 53 0.85 -6.20 -7.55
CA ILE A 53 0.05 -5.70 -8.66
C ILE A 53 -0.89 -4.64 -8.10
N THR A 54 -1.02 -3.52 -8.82
CA THR A 54 -2.02 -2.50 -8.55
C THR A 54 -3.01 -2.41 -9.71
N ALA A 55 -4.30 -2.40 -9.38
CA ALA A 55 -5.39 -2.09 -10.30
C ALA A 55 -5.87 -0.65 -10.03
N GLN A 56 -5.66 0.26 -11.00
CA GLN A 56 -6.22 1.60 -10.97
C GLN A 56 -7.69 1.52 -11.43
N LEU A 57 -8.63 1.78 -10.52
CA LEU A 57 -10.06 1.64 -10.77
C LEU A 57 -10.64 2.89 -11.45
N ASP A 58 -10.22 4.05 -10.97
CA ASP A 58 -10.55 5.37 -11.49
C ASP A 58 -9.39 6.34 -11.20
N PRO A 59 -9.45 7.60 -11.62
CA PRO A 59 -8.36 8.55 -11.36
C PRO A 59 -7.92 8.64 -9.89
N SER A 60 -8.78 8.40 -8.91
CA SER A 60 -8.48 8.59 -7.49
C SER A 60 -8.37 7.29 -6.69
N TRP A 61 -8.95 6.18 -7.14
CA TRP A 61 -8.98 4.92 -6.42
C TRP A 61 -8.13 3.85 -7.06
N SER A 62 -7.34 3.16 -6.25
CA SER A 62 -6.61 1.97 -6.67
C SER A 62 -6.64 0.88 -5.59
N LEU A 63 -6.51 -0.36 -6.03
CA LEU A 63 -6.36 -1.54 -5.17
C LEU A 63 -5.03 -2.20 -5.48
N SER A 64 -4.26 -2.53 -4.47
CA SER A 64 -2.98 -3.23 -4.62
C SER A 64 -2.93 -4.48 -3.76
N ALA A 65 -2.21 -5.49 -4.24
CA ALA A 65 -1.92 -6.71 -3.50
C ALA A 65 -0.54 -7.24 -3.87
N GLY A 66 0.16 -7.84 -2.91
CA GLY A 66 1.49 -8.36 -3.15
C GLY A 66 2.16 -8.90 -1.90
N PHE A 67 3.47 -9.02 -1.97
CA PHE A 67 4.31 -9.44 -0.84
C PHE A 67 5.64 -8.69 -0.84
N TYR A 68 6.24 -8.57 0.34
CA TYR A 68 7.57 -7.96 0.52
C TYR A 68 8.26 -8.49 1.77
N VAL A 69 9.57 -8.26 1.88
CA VAL A 69 10.34 -8.54 3.10
C VAL A 69 10.17 -7.37 4.06
N ASN A 70 9.54 -7.60 5.20
CA ASN A 70 9.25 -6.54 6.18
C ASN A 70 10.47 -6.13 7.02
N SER A 71 10.28 -5.12 7.88
CA SER A 71 11.32 -4.58 8.76
C SER A 71 11.92 -5.61 9.74
N TYR A 72 11.22 -6.70 9.99
CA TYR A 72 11.68 -7.82 10.84
C TYR A 72 12.22 -9.01 10.02
N ARG A 73 12.56 -8.80 8.74
CA ARG A 73 13.10 -9.80 7.79
C ARG A 73 12.19 -11.02 7.59
N ARG A 74 10.89 -10.83 7.70
CA ARG A 74 9.87 -11.85 7.39
C ARG A 74 9.08 -11.45 6.15
N THR A 75 8.56 -12.43 5.43
CA THR A 75 7.64 -12.16 4.33
C THR A 75 6.30 -11.64 4.87
N SER A 76 5.87 -10.52 4.36
CA SER A 76 4.54 -9.95 4.54
C SER A 76 3.76 -10.03 3.24
N ALA A 77 2.50 -10.44 3.30
CA ALA A 77 1.53 -10.22 2.23
C ALA A 77 0.70 -8.99 2.57
N TYR A 78 0.29 -8.23 1.55
CA TYR A 78 -0.56 -7.06 1.71
C TYR A 78 -1.72 -7.04 0.72
N ALA A 79 -2.80 -6.36 1.12
CA ALA A 79 -3.91 -5.96 0.27
C ALA A 79 -4.38 -4.58 0.74
N LEU A 80 -4.22 -3.56 -0.10
CA LEU A 80 -4.44 -2.16 0.25
C LEU A 80 -5.40 -1.51 -0.74
N ALA A 81 -6.22 -0.59 -0.24
CA ALA A 81 -6.98 0.37 -1.03
C ALA A 81 -6.34 1.75 -0.85
N ALA A 82 -6.11 2.45 -1.93
CA ALA A 82 -5.58 3.81 -1.91
C ALA A 82 -6.58 4.79 -2.53
N TRP A 83 -6.66 5.98 -1.91
CA TRP A 83 -7.47 7.10 -2.37
C TRP A 83 -6.59 8.35 -2.48
N THR A 84 -6.38 8.83 -3.71
CA THR A 84 -5.50 9.95 -4.03
C THR A 84 -6.29 11.07 -4.73
N PRO A 85 -7.14 11.82 -3.99
CA PRO A 85 -8.00 12.86 -4.56
C PRO A 85 -7.23 14.11 -5.01
N LEU A 86 -6.06 14.40 -4.40
CA LEU A 86 -5.27 15.56 -4.75
C LEU A 86 -4.39 15.24 -5.95
N ARG A 87 -4.47 16.05 -7.02
CA ARG A 87 -3.71 15.88 -8.25
C ARG A 87 -3.13 17.21 -8.70
N ILE A 88 -1.83 17.22 -8.93
CA ILE A 88 -1.08 18.40 -9.36
C ILE A 88 -0.35 18.03 -10.65
N PRO A 89 -0.77 18.57 -11.82
CA PRO A 89 -0.04 18.39 -13.06
C PRO A 89 1.24 19.24 -13.05
N LEU A 90 2.37 18.63 -13.42
CA LEU A 90 3.69 19.28 -13.53
C LEU A 90 4.24 19.05 -14.95
N GLY A 91 3.67 19.77 -15.93
CA GLY A 91 3.98 19.55 -17.33
C GLY A 91 3.57 18.15 -17.79
N LYS A 92 4.56 17.31 -18.16
CA LYS A 92 4.32 15.90 -18.53
C LYS A 92 4.31 14.93 -17.34
N TRP A 93 4.63 15.40 -16.14
CA TRP A 93 4.62 14.65 -14.89
C TRP A 93 3.35 14.93 -14.12
N GLY A 94 3.05 14.09 -13.15
CA GLY A 94 1.94 14.31 -12.22
C GLY A 94 2.34 13.96 -10.79
N ILE A 95 1.75 14.67 -9.83
CA ILE A 95 1.78 14.27 -8.43
C ILE A 95 0.35 13.98 -8.00
N ALA A 96 0.14 12.85 -7.34
CA ALA A 96 -1.10 12.55 -6.64
C ALA A 96 -0.80 12.37 -5.16
N ALA A 97 -1.72 12.79 -4.29
CA ALA A 97 -1.57 12.62 -2.86
C ALA A 97 -2.89 12.24 -2.20
N GLY A 98 -2.79 11.47 -1.12
CA GLY A 98 -3.94 10.97 -0.37
C GLY A 98 -3.53 10.01 0.73
N ALA A 99 -4.25 8.90 0.85
CA ALA A 99 -4.02 7.89 1.87
C ALA A 99 -4.26 6.48 1.31
N GLU A 100 -3.68 5.52 1.98
CA GLU A 100 -3.94 4.10 1.75
C GLU A 100 -4.21 3.38 3.06
N ALA A 101 -5.01 2.34 3.01
CA ALA A 101 -5.29 1.48 4.14
C ALA A 101 -5.64 0.06 3.69
N GLY A 102 -5.44 -0.90 4.57
CA GLY A 102 -5.79 -2.30 4.32
C GLY A 102 -5.14 -3.27 5.26
N LEU A 103 -4.82 -4.44 4.75
CA LEU A 103 -4.31 -5.57 5.52
C LEU A 103 -2.85 -5.83 5.16
N VAL A 104 -2.00 -6.00 6.18
CA VAL A 104 -0.60 -6.41 6.05
C VAL A 104 -0.31 -7.49 7.07
N THR A 105 0.20 -8.62 6.62
CA THR A 105 0.57 -9.76 7.47
C THR A 105 2.06 -9.75 7.85
N GLY A 106 2.52 -10.76 8.57
CA GLY A 106 3.95 -10.97 8.86
C GLY A 106 4.49 -10.19 10.06
N TYR A 107 3.69 -9.34 10.70
CA TYR A 107 4.02 -8.65 11.94
C TYR A 107 3.42 -9.36 13.16
N ARG A 108 4.07 -9.23 14.32
CA ARG A 108 3.54 -9.69 15.62
C ARG A 108 2.86 -8.51 16.33
N ARG A 109 1.93 -8.80 17.25
CA ARG A 109 1.20 -7.75 18.01
C ARG A 109 2.10 -6.87 18.88
N ASN A 110 3.22 -7.39 19.36
CA ASN A 110 4.22 -6.63 20.11
C ASN A 110 5.10 -5.75 19.21
N GLU A 111 5.12 -5.98 17.89
CA GLU A 111 5.85 -5.20 16.91
C GLU A 111 4.95 -4.11 16.29
N VAL A 112 3.72 -4.49 15.89
CA VAL A 112 2.71 -3.60 15.31
C VAL A 112 1.36 -3.94 15.92
N ALA A 113 0.88 -3.10 16.84
CA ALA A 113 -0.32 -3.40 17.63
C ALA A 113 -1.61 -3.45 16.79
N SER A 114 -1.68 -2.68 15.70
CA SER A 114 -2.83 -2.62 14.80
C SER A 114 -2.90 -3.78 13.81
N GLN A 115 -1.84 -4.65 13.75
CA GLN A 115 -1.82 -5.74 12.76
C GLN A 115 -3.10 -6.59 12.82
N PRO A 116 -3.63 -7.04 11.70
CA PRO A 116 -3.12 -6.87 10.34
C PRO A 116 -3.51 -5.54 9.67
N LEU A 117 -4.18 -4.61 10.38
CA LEU A 117 -4.60 -3.33 9.81
C LEU A 117 -3.42 -2.36 9.70
N MET A 118 -3.28 -1.73 8.55
CA MET A 118 -2.31 -0.68 8.27
C MET A 118 -2.99 0.50 7.58
N GLY A 119 -2.51 1.72 7.88
CA GLY A 119 -2.86 2.95 7.17
C GLY A 119 -1.63 3.83 7.01
N ALA A 120 -1.55 4.53 5.89
CA ALA A 120 -0.45 5.43 5.55
C ALA A 120 -0.95 6.64 4.76
N GLY A 121 -0.23 7.75 4.85
CA GLY A 121 -0.31 8.80 3.84
C GLY A 121 0.43 8.35 2.57
N LEU A 122 -0.10 8.69 1.39
CA LEU A 122 0.45 8.30 0.10
C LEU A 122 0.75 9.53 -0.76
N VAL A 123 1.95 9.58 -1.30
CA VAL A 123 2.33 10.50 -2.39
C VAL A 123 2.83 9.67 -3.56
N ARG A 124 2.21 9.89 -4.73
CA ARG A 124 2.55 9.22 -5.99
C ARG A 124 3.09 10.21 -6.99
N VAL A 125 4.28 9.97 -7.52
CA VAL A 125 4.86 10.74 -8.63
C VAL A 125 4.74 9.93 -9.91
N VAL A 126 3.97 10.43 -10.87
CA VAL A 126 3.71 9.76 -12.15
C VAL A 126 4.60 10.36 -13.25
N THR A 127 5.28 9.49 -13.99
CA THR A 127 6.14 9.88 -15.11
C THR A 127 5.36 9.97 -16.42
N PRO A 128 5.90 10.64 -17.46
CA PRO A 128 5.27 10.68 -18.80
C PRO A 128 5.12 9.30 -19.48
N ARG A 129 5.85 8.29 -19.00
CA ARG A 129 5.78 6.90 -19.49
C ARG A 129 4.76 6.04 -18.76
N GLY A 130 4.00 6.62 -17.82
CA GLY A 130 3.03 5.88 -17.01
C GLY A 130 3.63 5.15 -15.80
N TRP A 131 4.94 5.18 -15.60
CA TRP A 131 5.55 4.66 -14.36
C TRP A 131 5.23 5.60 -13.20
N SER A 132 5.15 5.06 -12.00
CA SER A 132 5.03 5.88 -10.80
C SER A 132 5.99 5.43 -9.70
N LEU A 133 6.40 6.43 -8.89
CA LEU A 133 7.06 6.20 -7.62
C LEU A 133 6.06 6.57 -6.53
N ASP A 134 5.71 5.58 -5.70
CA ASP A 134 4.82 5.72 -4.58
C ASP A 134 5.63 5.80 -3.28
N LEU A 135 5.35 6.82 -2.48
CA LEU A 135 5.94 7.03 -1.15
C LEU A 135 4.83 6.93 -0.10
N SER A 136 4.89 5.88 0.71
CA SER A 136 3.91 5.60 1.76
C SER A 136 4.47 5.98 3.13
N ALA A 137 3.85 6.93 3.79
CA ALA A 137 4.27 7.43 5.11
C ALA A 137 3.39 6.85 6.22
N VAL A 138 3.95 5.94 7.00
CA VAL A 138 3.31 5.37 8.20
C VAL A 138 3.75 6.18 9.42
N PRO A 139 2.82 6.75 10.21
CA PRO A 139 3.16 7.57 11.36
C PRO A 139 3.74 6.75 12.52
N ASN A 140 4.53 7.42 13.37
CA ASN A 140 4.92 6.85 14.66
C ASN A 140 3.68 6.59 15.54
N THR A 141 3.70 5.45 16.21
CA THR A 141 2.78 5.21 17.33
C THR A 141 3.56 5.28 18.64
N PRO A 142 3.27 6.24 19.53
CA PRO A 142 4.01 6.40 20.78
C PRO A 142 4.12 5.08 21.55
N ASN A 143 5.34 4.75 22.00
CA ASN A 143 5.68 3.56 22.80
C ASN A 143 5.37 2.21 22.13
N ARG A 144 5.16 2.15 20.78
CA ARG A 144 4.78 0.90 20.12
C ARG A 144 5.61 0.56 18.91
N HIS A 145 5.69 1.41 17.91
CA HIS A 145 6.52 1.18 16.72
C HIS A 145 7.02 2.49 16.11
N SER A 146 8.15 2.41 15.45
CA SER A 146 8.70 3.51 14.66
C SER A 146 7.91 3.67 13.36
N GLY A 147 7.48 4.88 13.05
CA GLY A 147 6.99 5.22 11.73
C GLY A 147 8.08 5.06 10.67
N PHE A 148 7.67 5.04 9.43
CA PHE A 148 8.59 4.93 8.29
C PHE A 148 8.00 5.54 7.02
N VAL A 149 8.87 5.82 6.07
CA VAL A 149 8.49 6.12 4.68
C VAL A 149 8.96 4.96 3.83
N GLY A 150 8.02 4.27 3.19
CA GLY A 150 8.28 3.20 2.23
C GLY A 150 8.29 3.74 0.80
N ALA A 151 9.03 3.08 -0.09
CA ALA A 151 9.12 3.39 -1.52
C ALA A 151 8.76 2.17 -2.37
N GLN A 152 7.89 2.38 -3.36
CA GLN A 152 7.45 1.39 -4.34
C GLN A 152 7.51 2.00 -5.74
N LEU A 153 8.05 1.26 -6.70
CA LEU A 153 8.02 1.61 -8.12
C LEU A 153 6.91 0.80 -8.80
N SER A 154 6.00 1.47 -9.52
CA SER A 154 4.92 0.83 -10.27
C SER A 154 5.13 1.04 -11.77
N LEU A 155 5.09 -0.05 -12.53
CA LEU A 155 5.33 -0.10 -13.96
C LEU A 155 4.03 -0.49 -14.67
N THR A 156 3.52 0.37 -15.55
CA THR A 156 2.32 0.07 -16.36
C THR A 156 2.56 -1.13 -17.26
N LEU A 157 1.63 -2.10 -17.25
CA LEU A 157 1.64 -3.32 -18.06
C LEU A 157 0.99 -3.10 -19.43
#